data_c7b64b3dea1f1d6ac42108a2522e0569
#
_entry.id   c7b64b3dea1f1d6ac42108a2522e0569
#
_cell.length_a   1.000
_cell.length_b   1.000
_cell.length_c   1.000
_cell.angle_alpha   90.00
_cell.angle_beta   90.00
_cell.angle_gamma   90.00
#
_symmetry.space_group_name_H-M   'P 1'
#
loop_
_entity.id
_entity.type
_entity.pdbx_description
1 polymer ?
#
loop_
_entity_poly.entity_id
_entity_poly.type
_entity_poly.pdbx_seq_one_letter_code
_entity_poly.pdbx_strand_id
1 'polypeptide(L)'
;MTLALGIDPGTATTGYGLVRLAPDGGLVAVNYGVILTPKDATAPARLVMLYDQLRDLINEYHPEIAAVEKLFFSRNVTTALAVGQARGVVMLCLEQSGIE
;
A
#
# COMPACT_ATOMS: atom_id res chain seq x y z
N MET A 1 0.21 -21.36 -4.37
CA MET A 1 1.16 -20.36 -4.86
C MET A 1 1.07 -19.11 -4.00
N THR A 2 2.22 -18.53 -3.66
CA THR A 2 2.26 -17.36 -2.80
C THR A 2 1.87 -16.10 -3.57
N LEU A 3 0.92 -15.35 -3.02
CA LEU A 3 0.53 -14.04 -3.54
C LEU A 3 1.12 -12.96 -2.63
N ALA A 4 1.89 -12.08 -3.23
CA ALA A 4 2.58 -10.99 -2.53
C ALA A 4 1.99 -9.65 -2.95
N LEU A 5 1.82 -8.76 -1.98
CA LEU A 5 1.38 -7.39 -2.20
C LEU A 5 2.54 -6.44 -1.96
N GLY A 6 2.90 -5.65 -2.95
CA GLY A 6 3.88 -4.58 -2.82
C GLY A 6 3.17 -3.23 -2.76
N ILE A 7 3.58 -2.36 -1.87
CA ILE A 7 2.96 -1.05 -1.67
C ILE A 7 4.02 0.03 -1.65
N ASP A 8 3.79 1.07 -2.44
CA ASP A 8 4.60 2.28 -2.46
C ASP A 8 3.72 3.45 -1.94
N PRO A 9 3.80 3.76 -0.63
CA PRO A 9 2.97 4.81 -0.04
C PRO A 9 3.35 6.19 -0.57
N GLY A 10 2.34 6.97 -0.95
CA GLY A 10 2.50 8.34 -1.39
C GLY A 10 1.52 9.26 -0.70
N THR A 11 1.58 10.55 -1.02
CA THR A 11 0.71 11.56 -0.41
C THR A 11 -0.68 11.55 -1.01
N ALA A 12 -0.79 11.77 -2.32
CA ALA A 12 -2.06 11.76 -3.03
C ALA A 12 -2.32 10.42 -3.72
N THR A 13 -1.26 9.65 -3.96
CA THR A 13 -1.28 8.43 -4.75
C THR A 13 -0.45 7.36 -4.04
N THR A 14 -1.04 6.22 -3.80
CA THR A 14 -0.32 5.04 -3.28
C THR A 14 -0.32 3.97 -4.36
N GLY A 15 0.87 3.58 -4.81
CA GLY A 15 1.02 2.53 -5.80
C GLY A 15 0.95 1.15 -5.16
N TYR A 16 0.39 0.18 -5.86
CA TYR A 16 0.40 -1.20 -5.40
C TYR A 16 0.60 -2.17 -6.57
N GLY A 17 1.13 -3.33 -6.24
CA GLY A 17 1.26 -4.44 -7.16
C GLY A 17 0.99 -5.76 -6.46
N LEU A 18 0.28 -6.64 -7.12
CA LEU A 18 0.02 -8.00 -6.67
C LEU A 18 0.74 -8.96 -7.59
N VAL A 19 1.63 -9.75 -7.02
CA VAL A 19 2.50 -10.66 -7.76
C VAL A 19 2.35 -12.06 -7.19
N ARG A 20 2.18 -13.04 -8.07
CA ARG A 20 2.14 -14.44 -7.71
C ARG A 20 3.46 -15.10 -8.04
N LEU A 21 3.98 -15.87 -7.09
CA LEU A 21 5.18 -16.66 -7.31
C LEU A 21 4.77 -17.95 -8.01
N ALA A 22 5.27 -18.16 -9.23
CA ALA A 22 5.00 -19.35 -10.01
C ALA A 22 5.84 -20.53 -9.52
N PRO A 23 5.41 -21.79 -9.78
CA PRO A 23 6.16 -22.97 -9.34
C PRO A 23 7.58 -23.08 -9.89
N ASP A 24 7.85 -22.48 -11.04
CA ASP A 24 9.20 -22.46 -11.66
C ASP A 24 10.09 -21.36 -11.10
N GLY A 25 9.63 -20.61 -10.09
CA GLY A 25 10.35 -19.49 -9.52
C GLY A 25 10.13 -18.17 -10.23
N GLY A 26 9.35 -18.14 -11.30
CA GLY A 26 8.99 -16.92 -12.01
C GLY A 26 7.94 -16.12 -11.27
N LEU A 27 7.80 -14.85 -11.62
CA LEU A 27 6.80 -13.95 -11.06
C LEU A 27 5.74 -13.64 -12.10
N VAL A 28 4.47 -13.69 -11.68
CA VAL A 28 3.33 -13.36 -12.54
C VAL A 28 2.59 -12.18 -11.93
N ALA A 29 2.45 -11.09 -12.67
CA ALA A 29 1.67 -9.95 -12.24
C ALA A 29 0.19 -10.33 -12.27
N VAL A 30 -0.47 -10.23 -11.11
CA VAL A 30 -1.91 -10.51 -10.98
C VAL A 30 -2.71 -9.24 -11.20
N ASN A 31 -2.28 -8.16 -10.56
CA ASN A 31 -2.91 -6.85 -10.69
C ASN A 31 -1.92 -5.78 -10.22
N TYR A 32 -2.13 -4.57 -10.67
CA TYR A 32 -1.38 -3.42 -10.20
C TYR A 32 -2.23 -2.17 -10.42
N GLY A 33 -1.93 -1.13 -9.69
CA GLY A 33 -2.65 0.12 -9.83
C GLY A 33 -2.24 1.14 -8.79
N VAL A 34 -3.13 2.09 -8.59
CA VAL A 34 -2.94 3.16 -7.62
C VAL A 34 -4.20 3.35 -6.79
N ILE A 35 -3.99 3.69 -5.52
CA ILE A 35 -5.05 4.17 -4.63
C ILE A 35 -4.96 5.69 -4.64
N LEU A 36 -6.03 6.35 -5.03
CA LEU A 36 -6.11 7.80 -5.11
C LEU A 36 -6.94 8.35 -3.96
N THR A 37 -6.50 9.46 -3.41
CA THR A 37 -7.28 10.22 -2.42
C THR A 37 -7.46 11.65 -2.92
N PRO A 38 -8.66 12.25 -2.72
CA PRO A 38 -8.94 13.60 -3.23
C PRO A 38 -8.03 14.64 -2.59
N LYS A 39 -7.50 15.55 -3.39
CA LYS A 39 -6.61 16.62 -2.91
C LYS A 39 -7.34 17.62 -2.02
N ASP A 40 -8.64 17.77 -2.19
CA ASP A 40 -9.48 18.69 -1.41
C ASP A 40 -9.94 18.11 -0.08
N ALA A 41 -9.73 16.83 0.17
CA ALA A 41 -10.04 16.21 1.44
C ALA A 41 -8.96 16.56 2.47
N THR A 42 -9.34 16.56 3.76
CA THR A 42 -8.39 16.80 4.86
C THR A 42 -7.38 15.65 4.94
N ALA A 43 -6.21 15.93 5.52
CA ALA A 43 -5.19 14.89 5.68
C ALA A 43 -5.70 13.67 6.45
N PRO A 44 -6.39 13.82 7.61
CA PRO A 44 -6.96 12.67 8.30
C PRO A 44 -7.98 11.89 7.46
N ALA A 45 -8.84 12.59 6.73
CA ALA A 45 -9.84 11.95 5.87
C ALA A 45 -9.18 11.14 4.76
N ARG A 46 -8.10 11.65 4.18
CA ARG A 46 -7.34 10.94 3.15
C ARG A 46 -6.71 9.66 3.68
N LEU A 47 -6.25 9.67 4.93
CA LEU A 47 -5.70 8.46 5.57
C LEU A 47 -6.77 7.39 5.76
N VAL A 48 -8.00 7.79 6.12
CA VAL A 48 -9.12 6.85 6.21
C VAL A 48 -9.43 6.25 4.84
N MET A 49 -9.46 7.07 3.79
CA MET A 49 -9.73 6.61 2.43
C MET A 49 -8.67 5.63 1.96
N LEU A 50 -7.40 5.90 2.27
CA LEU A 50 -6.29 4.98 1.97
C LEU A 50 -6.49 3.63 2.69
N TYR A 51 -6.79 3.69 3.97
CA TYR A 51 -7.01 2.50 4.80
C TYR A 51 -8.15 1.65 4.24
N ASP A 52 -9.29 2.28 3.95
CA ASP A 52 -10.48 1.57 3.47
C ASP A 52 -10.24 0.92 2.11
N GLN A 53 -9.63 1.63 1.18
CA GLN A 53 -9.34 1.09 -0.15
C GLN A 53 -8.31 -0.04 -0.09
N LEU A 54 -7.28 0.08 0.75
CA LEU A 54 -6.30 -0.97 0.94
C LEU A 54 -6.93 -2.21 1.57
N ARG A 55 -7.81 -2.01 2.54
CA ARG A 55 -8.54 -3.12 3.19
C ARG A 55 -9.42 -3.85 2.18
N ASP A 56 -10.11 -3.12 1.32
CA ASP A 56 -10.94 -3.71 0.26
C ASP A 56 -10.08 -4.55 -0.69
N LEU A 57 -8.91 -4.05 -1.07
CA LEU A 57 -7.96 -4.76 -1.92
C LEU A 57 -7.49 -6.06 -1.27
N ILE A 58 -7.14 -6.01 0.01
CA ILE A 58 -6.71 -7.18 0.78
C ILE A 58 -7.84 -8.21 0.86
N ASN A 59 -9.06 -7.75 1.12
CA ASN A 59 -10.22 -8.63 1.22
C ASN A 59 -10.58 -9.28 -0.12
N GLU A 60 -10.28 -8.62 -1.22
CA GLU A 60 -10.54 -9.17 -2.56
C GLU A 60 -9.51 -10.22 -2.96
N TYR A 61 -8.22 -9.96 -2.72
CA TYR A 61 -7.13 -10.78 -3.24
C TYR A 61 -6.50 -11.72 -2.22
N HIS A 62 -6.64 -11.47 -0.93
CA HIS A 62 -6.08 -12.28 0.16
C HIS A 62 -4.57 -12.54 0.01
N PRO A 63 -3.73 -11.50 -0.11
CA PRO A 63 -2.29 -11.72 -0.19
C PRO A 63 -1.76 -12.34 1.09
N GLU A 64 -0.73 -13.17 0.96
CA GLU A 64 -0.13 -13.88 2.10
C GLU A 64 0.99 -13.08 2.75
N ILE A 65 1.72 -12.32 1.94
CA ILE A 65 2.83 -11.48 2.38
C ILE A 65 2.72 -10.10 1.75
N ALA A 66 3.36 -9.13 2.37
CA ALA A 66 3.40 -7.77 1.83
C ALA A 66 4.76 -7.15 2.05
N ALA A 67 5.14 -6.28 1.14
CA ALA A 67 6.32 -5.44 1.25
C ALA A 67 5.91 -3.99 1.09
N VAL A 68 6.40 -3.14 1.97
CA VAL A 68 6.14 -1.70 1.93
C VAL A 68 7.46 -1.01 1.67
N GLU A 69 7.47 -0.13 0.67
CA GLU A 69 8.68 0.60 0.31
C GLU A 69 9.13 1.48 1.48
N LYS A 70 10.45 1.55 1.67
CA LYS A 70 11.03 2.35 2.73
C LYS A 70 10.87 3.84 2.43
N LEU A 71 10.67 4.61 3.49
CA LEU A 71 10.63 6.05 3.40
C LEU A 71 12.01 6.60 3.02
N PHE A 72 12.08 7.34 1.92
CA PHE A 72 13.28 8.09 1.55
C PHE A 72 13.16 9.52 2.06
N PHE A 73 14.28 10.06 2.54
CA PHE A 73 14.32 11.44 2.95
C PHE A 73 14.11 12.34 1.74
N SER A 74 13.03 13.10 1.77
CA SER A 74 12.73 14.12 0.77
C SER A 74 13.37 15.44 1.19
N ARG A 75 13.72 16.28 0.20
CA ARG A 75 14.12 17.66 0.47
C ARG A 75 12.99 18.45 1.09
N ASN A 76 11.76 18.04 0.88
CA ASN A 76 10.57 18.66 1.45
C ASN A 76 10.11 17.86 2.67
N VAL A 77 10.33 18.42 3.86
CA VAL A 77 9.97 17.77 5.12
C VAL A 77 8.47 17.50 5.21
N THR A 78 7.63 18.40 4.72
CA THR A 78 6.18 18.24 4.73
C THR A 78 5.76 17.00 3.92
N THR A 79 6.36 16.82 2.75
CA THR A 79 6.10 15.63 1.92
C THR A 79 6.58 14.36 2.62
N ALA A 80 7.75 14.40 3.25
CA ALA A 80 8.28 13.25 3.97
C ALA A 80 7.38 12.85 5.14
N LEU A 81 6.85 13.81 5.89
CA LEU A 81 5.92 13.56 6.98
C LEU A 81 4.61 12.95 6.47
N ALA A 82 4.06 13.49 5.39
CA ALA A 82 2.82 12.97 4.81
C ALA A 82 2.99 11.54 4.30
N VAL A 83 4.11 11.23 3.64
CA VAL A 83 4.44 9.87 3.20
C VAL A 83 4.61 8.94 4.39
N GLY A 84 5.26 9.41 5.47
CA GLY A 84 5.42 8.64 6.69
C GLY A 84 4.09 8.29 7.34
N GLN A 85 3.13 9.23 7.36
CA GLN A 85 1.79 8.99 7.86
C GLN A 85 1.06 7.93 7.01
N ALA A 86 1.12 8.05 5.69
CA ALA A 86 0.52 7.07 4.78
C ALA A 86 1.15 5.69 4.99
N ARG A 87 2.47 5.61 5.14
CA ARG A 87 3.18 4.37 5.42
C ARG A 87 2.71 3.74 6.72
N GLY A 88 2.52 4.54 7.77
CA GLY A 88 2.02 4.07 9.06
C GLY A 88 0.62 3.47 8.94
N VAL A 89 -0.26 4.11 8.19
CA VAL A 89 -1.62 3.61 7.94
C VAL A 89 -1.57 2.28 7.16
N VAL A 90 -0.71 2.18 6.16
CA VAL A 90 -0.52 0.94 5.40
C VAL A 90 -0.07 -0.19 6.33
N MET A 91 0.94 0.06 7.17
CA MET A 91 1.45 -0.93 8.11
C MET A 91 0.39 -1.38 9.10
N LEU A 92 -0.41 -0.44 9.61
CA LEU A 92 -1.52 -0.75 10.52
C LEU A 92 -2.56 -1.63 9.83
N CYS A 93 -2.93 -1.31 8.61
CA CYS A 93 -3.90 -2.08 7.85
C CYS A 93 -3.42 -3.52 7.61
N LEU A 94 -2.15 -3.69 7.25
CA LEU A 94 -1.55 -5.01 7.03
C LEU A 94 -1.52 -5.83 8.31
N GLU A 95 -1.13 -5.24 9.43
CA GLU A 95 -1.10 -5.93 10.71
C GLU A 95 -2.49 -6.37 11.16
N GLN A 96 -3.48 -5.49 11.04
CA GLN A 96 -4.87 -5.82 11.39
C GLN A 96 -5.46 -6.89 10.48
N SER A 97 -4.96 -7.00 9.26
CA SER A 97 -5.40 -8.02 8.31
C SER A 97 -4.63 -9.35 8.45
N GLY A 98 -3.69 -9.42 9.38
CA GLY A 98 -2.90 -10.62 9.63
C GLY A 98 -1.86 -10.93 8.57
N ILE A 99 -1.39 -9.93 7.83
CA ILE A 99 -0.41 -10.09 6.77
C ILE A 99 0.98 -9.69 7.29
N GLU A 100 1.94 -10.54 7.04
CA GLU A 100 3.33 -10.29 7.42
C GLU A 100 4.10 -9.42 6.42
#